data_e4751f23a3dbb01febf0c47e67294d47
#
_entry.id   e4751f23a3dbb01febf0c47e67294d47
#
_cell.length_a   1.000
_cell.length_b   1.000
_cell.length_c   1.000
_cell.angle_alpha   90.00
_cell.angle_beta   90.00
_cell.angle_gamma   90.00
#
_symmetry.space_group_name_H-M   'P 1'
#
loop_
_entity.id
_entity.type
_entity.pdbx_description
1 polymer ?
#
loop_
_entity_poly.entity_id
_entity_poly.type
_entity_poly.pdbx_seq_one_letter_code
_entity_poly.pdbx_strand_id
1 'polypeptide(L)'
;MNTMQQAQQLRDGFWHLLCHRSELPSSGDYLKMEWLGEEVVVYNDQGNLLAFDNLCPHRGTRFFTETHGNAPLACPYHGWSYRAGAMHIPCRERYAKTELDNAKLHTLQLDWCADFLFAAPAPRMTLDEQLGDTYGLLADISFNIAGRSDVNAYIYECDWRLALENALEPLHVPFVHPESLAELQLGDGSNHFTPWTSVWQAELGNAPMAKKLRSIKRLFQLDQQYEGYQSLYLFPFTMLSSTYSYSYSLQHFFPSAQPWRTHFSSRLLNGAVNPSSAAALQGFFDSSARMNRQVFEEDHAICKRIAKDAADTPRFGILSSDEEKIAHFRACLLAAGQ
;
A
#
# COMPACT_ATOMS: atom_id res chain seq x y z
N MET A 1 3.65 18.64 -18.64
CA MET A 1 4.60 17.94 -17.74
C MET A 1 4.74 16.52 -18.24
N ASN A 2 5.94 15.94 -18.26
CA ASN A 2 6.13 14.52 -18.63
C ASN A 2 5.58 13.63 -17.48
N THR A 3 4.97 12.50 -17.81
CA THR A 3 4.39 11.53 -16.84
C THR A 3 5.37 11.13 -15.73
N MET A 4 6.65 10.96 -16.05
CA MET A 4 7.69 10.65 -15.07
C MET A 4 7.98 11.81 -14.10
N GLN A 5 7.98 13.05 -14.59
CA GLN A 5 8.14 14.23 -13.74
C GLN A 5 6.95 14.40 -12.80
N GLN A 6 5.74 14.15 -13.29
CA GLN A 6 4.54 14.16 -12.45
C GLN A 6 4.64 13.09 -11.36
N ALA A 7 4.97 11.85 -11.73
CA ALA A 7 5.12 10.76 -10.77
C ALA A 7 6.19 11.06 -9.69
N GLN A 8 7.32 11.68 -10.09
CA GLN A 8 8.36 12.13 -9.16
C GLN A 8 7.85 13.18 -8.18
N GLN A 9 7.10 14.20 -8.68
CA GLN A 9 6.51 15.22 -7.80
C GLN A 9 5.49 14.66 -6.83
N LEU A 10 4.69 13.66 -7.27
CA LEU A 10 3.75 12.96 -6.40
C LEU A 10 4.48 12.16 -5.32
N ARG A 11 5.54 11.43 -5.70
CA ARG A 11 6.38 10.70 -4.75
C ARG A 11 6.98 11.62 -3.70
N ASP A 12 7.55 12.74 -4.14
CA ASP A 12 8.31 13.59 -3.24
C ASP A 12 7.41 14.45 -2.35
N GLY A 13 6.27 14.89 -2.87
CA GLY A 13 5.43 15.92 -2.24
C GLY A 13 4.25 15.40 -1.41
N PHE A 14 3.99 14.10 -1.38
CA PHE A 14 2.86 13.52 -0.65
C PHE A 14 3.31 12.43 0.32
N TRP A 15 2.51 12.22 1.36
CA TRP A 15 2.67 11.11 2.28
C TRP A 15 2.16 9.81 1.68
N HIS A 16 2.94 8.76 1.81
CA HIS A 16 2.61 7.43 1.30
C HIS A 16 2.51 6.45 2.45
N LEU A 17 1.40 5.74 2.55
CA LEU A 17 1.24 4.65 3.50
C LEU A 17 2.21 3.52 3.14
N LEU A 18 3.18 3.24 3.99
CA LEU A 18 4.18 2.20 3.75
C LEU A 18 3.76 0.85 4.35
N CYS A 19 3.37 0.82 5.62
CA CYS A 19 3.01 -0.42 6.31
C CYS A 19 2.17 -0.15 7.55
N HIS A 20 1.65 -1.22 8.14
CA HIS A 20 1.15 -1.23 9.51
C HIS A 20 2.24 -1.75 10.46
N ARG A 21 2.34 -1.20 11.67
CA ARG A 21 3.35 -1.59 12.68
C ARG A 21 3.40 -3.09 12.93
N SER A 22 2.25 -3.75 12.95
CA SER A 22 2.16 -5.21 13.18
C SER A 22 2.78 -6.08 12.08
N GLU A 23 3.15 -5.48 10.93
CA GLU A 23 3.87 -6.20 9.88
C GLU A 23 5.36 -6.40 10.19
N LEU A 24 5.90 -5.62 11.13
CA LEU A 24 7.31 -5.59 11.52
C LEU A 24 7.45 -5.71 13.04
N PRO A 25 6.91 -6.78 13.68
CA PRO A 25 6.83 -6.87 15.13
C PRO A 25 8.18 -7.07 15.82
N SER A 26 9.18 -7.63 15.14
CA SER A 26 10.46 -8.03 15.72
C SER A 26 11.60 -7.15 15.24
N SER A 27 12.59 -6.92 16.09
CA SER A 27 13.83 -6.26 15.67
C SER A 27 14.48 -7.03 14.52
N GLY A 28 14.88 -6.32 13.47
CA GLY A 28 15.43 -6.89 12.26
C GLY A 28 14.39 -7.19 11.17
N ASP A 29 13.10 -7.09 11.47
CA ASP A 29 12.07 -7.20 10.44
C ASP A 29 12.18 -6.05 9.46
N TYR A 30 11.99 -6.38 8.16
CA TYR A 30 11.99 -5.37 7.11
C TYR A 30 10.96 -5.64 6.02
N LEU A 31 10.52 -4.55 5.38
CA LEU A 31 9.76 -4.54 4.12
C LEU A 31 10.49 -3.67 3.11
N LYS A 32 10.69 -4.19 1.90
CA LYS A 32 11.28 -3.46 0.78
C LYS A 32 10.24 -3.23 -0.30
N MET A 33 10.17 -1.99 -0.79
CA MET A 33 9.26 -1.57 -1.86
C MET A 33 10.07 -0.90 -2.96
N GLU A 34 9.67 -1.11 -4.21
CA GLU A 34 10.22 -0.34 -5.32
C GLU A 34 9.34 0.88 -5.60
N TRP A 35 9.99 2.04 -5.77
CA TRP A 35 9.35 3.33 -5.82
C TRP A 35 10.02 4.23 -6.85
N LEU A 36 9.48 4.27 -8.06
CA LEU A 36 10.04 5.01 -9.21
C LEU A 36 11.48 4.61 -9.58
N GLY A 37 11.79 3.32 -9.50
CA GLY A 37 13.12 2.79 -9.79
C GLY A 37 14.11 2.90 -8.61
N GLU A 38 13.69 3.47 -7.48
CA GLU A 38 14.41 3.44 -6.21
C GLU A 38 13.79 2.41 -5.29
N GLU A 39 14.58 1.83 -4.41
CA GLU A 39 14.10 0.89 -3.42
C GLU A 39 14.09 1.53 -2.03
N VAL A 40 12.92 1.57 -1.40
CA VAL A 40 12.74 2.01 -0.02
C VAL A 40 12.58 0.80 0.89
N VAL A 41 13.23 0.83 2.02
CA VAL A 41 13.13 -0.19 3.07
C VAL A 41 12.54 0.43 4.32
N VAL A 42 11.49 -0.21 4.86
CA VAL A 42 11.05 0.00 6.25
C VAL A 42 11.70 -1.08 7.10
N TYR A 43 12.35 -0.69 8.18
CA TYR A 43 13.14 -1.56 9.05
C TYR A 43 12.82 -1.31 10.52
N ASN A 44 12.68 -2.39 11.29
CA ASN A 44 12.52 -2.32 12.73
C ASN A 44 13.90 -2.36 13.43
N ASP A 45 14.39 -1.20 13.86
CA ASP A 45 15.59 -1.08 14.71
C ASP A 45 15.17 -1.06 16.19
N GLN A 46 15.07 -2.23 16.80
CA GLN A 46 14.78 -2.40 18.24
C GLN A 46 13.46 -1.73 18.69
N GLY A 47 12.41 -1.84 17.87
CA GLY A 47 11.10 -1.24 18.14
C GLY A 47 10.89 0.13 17.49
N ASN A 48 11.96 0.77 17.00
CA ASN A 48 11.86 2.00 16.23
C ASN A 48 11.81 1.68 14.74
N LEU A 49 10.73 2.05 14.06
CA LEU A 49 10.65 1.91 12.61
C LEU A 49 11.37 3.09 11.94
N LEU A 50 12.16 2.79 10.93
CA LEU A 50 12.79 3.77 10.05
C LEU A 50 12.52 3.39 8.59
N ALA A 51 12.42 4.38 7.69
CA ALA A 51 12.38 4.17 6.26
C ALA A 51 13.57 4.88 5.60
N PHE A 52 14.23 4.20 4.66
CA PHE A 52 15.44 4.69 4.03
C PHE A 52 15.64 4.07 2.64
N ASP A 53 16.47 4.71 1.82
CA ASP A 53 16.89 4.17 0.54
C ASP A 53 17.73 2.91 0.76
N ASN A 54 17.40 1.83 0.06
CA ASN A 54 18.08 0.52 0.18
C ASN A 54 19.52 0.54 -0.34
N LEU A 55 20.28 1.58 0.00
CA LEU A 55 21.64 1.80 -0.48
C LEU A 55 22.60 2.08 0.66
N CYS A 56 23.68 1.31 0.71
CA CYS A 56 24.77 1.54 1.65
C CYS A 56 25.50 2.86 1.29
N PRO A 57 25.68 3.78 2.25
CA PRO A 57 26.32 5.08 1.98
C PRO A 57 27.80 4.97 1.62
N HIS A 58 28.41 3.78 1.77
CA HIS A 58 29.82 3.56 1.37
C HIS A 58 29.98 3.53 -0.16
N ARG A 59 29.27 2.64 -0.88
CA ARG A 59 29.43 2.43 -2.32
C ARG A 59 28.13 2.03 -3.03
N GLY A 60 26.96 2.34 -2.48
CA GLY A 60 25.67 2.12 -3.11
C GLY A 60 25.24 0.65 -3.21
N THR A 61 25.83 -0.26 -2.41
CA THR A 61 25.37 -1.65 -2.36
C THR A 61 24.02 -1.74 -1.66
N ARG A 62 23.07 -2.49 -2.23
CA ARG A 62 21.79 -2.78 -1.56
C ARG A 62 22.01 -3.54 -0.27
N PHE A 63 21.29 -3.17 0.79
CA PHE A 63 21.27 -3.91 2.05
C PHE A 63 20.44 -5.19 1.91
N PHE A 64 19.27 -5.11 1.27
CA PHE A 64 18.32 -6.21 1.14
C PHE A 64 17.96 -6.45 -0.32
N THR A 65 17.87 -7.73 -0.71
CA THR A 65 17.44 -8.17 -2.05
C THR A 65 15.99 -8.66 -2.03
N GLU A 66 15.59 -9.34 -0.96
CA GLU A 66 14.23 -9.86 -0.81
C GLU A 66 13.22 -8.75 -0.49
N THR A 67 11.95 -8.99 -0.78
CA THR A 67 10.86 -8.02 -0.54
C THR A 67 10.55 -7.83 0.94
N HIS A 68 10.79 -8.83 1.77
CA HIS A 68 10.62 -8.79 3.22
C HIS A 68 11.43 -9.89 3.90
N GLY A 69 11.64 -9.76 5.19
CA GLY A 69 12.35 -10.76 6.00
C GLY A 69 12.73 -10.24 7.37
N ASN A 70 13.58 -11.00 8.04
CA ASN A 70 14.23 -10.61 9.28
C ASN A 70 15.74 -10.82 9.14
N ALA A 71 16.51 -9.75 9.18
CA ALA A 71 17.98 -9.79 9.08
C ALA A 71 18.59 -8.52 9.68
N PRO A 72 19.86 -8.56 10.12
CA PRO A 72 20.58 -7.35 10.52
C PRO A 72 20.70 -6.35 9.35
N LEU A 73 20.56 -5.06 9.65
CA LEU A 73 20.85 -4.00 8.67
C LEU A 73 22.36 -3.86 8.51
N ALA A 74 22.97 -4.72 7.69
CA ALA A 74 24.39 -4.81 7.46
C ALA A 74 24.68 -4.97 5.96
N CYS A 75 25.60 -4.14 5.45
CA CYS A 75 26.01 -4.20 4.07
C CYS A 75 26.83 -5.48 3.81
N PRO A 76 26.41 -6.31 2.84
CA PRO A 76 27.10 -7.57 2.55
C PRO A 76 28.49 -7.37 1.92
N TYR A 77 28.80 -6.14 1.46
CA TYR A 77 30.06 -5.88 0.75
C TYR A 77 31.22 -5.61 1.71
N HIS A 78 31.07 -4.68 2.69
CA HIS A 78 32.17 -4.30 3.60
C HIS A 78 31.75 -4.28 5.08
N GLY A 79 30.58 -4.84 5.42
CA GLY A 79 30.15 -4.97 6.79
C GLY A 79 29.70 -3.66 7.48
N TRP A 80 29.53 -2.56 6.73
CA TRP A 80 28.91 -1.36 7.30
C TRP A 80 27.51 -1.69 7.76
N SER A 81 27.18 -1.37 9.00
CA SER A 81 25.89 -1.74 9.57
C SER A 81 25.26 -0.56 10.31
N TYR A 82 23.94 -0.61 10.42
CA TYR A 82 23.20 0.38 11.20
C TYR A 82 22.49 -0.33 12.35
N ARG A 83 22.64 0.25 13.55
CA ARG A 83 22.02 -0.27 14.76
C ARG A 83 21.92 0.83 15.81
N ALA A 84 20.80 0.85 16.55
CA ALA A 84 20.56 1.80 17.63
C ALA A 84 20.80 3.27 17.22
N GLY A 85 20.29 3.63 16.04
CA GLY A 85 20.38 5.00 15.52
C GLY A 85 21.74 5.42 14.93
N ALA A 86 22.71 4.49 14.79
CA ALA A 86 24.05 4.83 14.32
C ALA A 86 24.65 3.88 13.30
N MET A 87 25.48 4.43 12.40
CA MET A 87 26.32 3.63 11.48
C MET A 87 27.56 3.10 12.21
N HIS A 88 27.74 1.79 12.14
CA HIS A 88 28.93 1.07 12.60
C HIS A 88 29.81 0.71 11.42
N ILE A 89 31.01 1.26 11.40
CA ILE A 89 31.94 1.16 10.26
C ILE A 89 33.17 0.38 10.71
N PRO A 90 33.46 -0.80 10.12
CA PRO A 90 34.69 -1.54 10.40
C PRO A 90 35.93 -0.72 10.05
N CYS A 91 36.95 -0.80 10.88
CA CYS A 91 38.22 -0.05 10.71
C CYS A 91 37.99 1.45 10.46
N ARG A 92 37.08 2.06 11.24
CA ARG A 92 36.65 3.46 11.11
C ARG A 92 37.82 4.44 11.05
N GLU A 93 38.90 4.13 11.74
CA GLU A 93 40.14 4.92 11.81
C GLU A 93 40.88 5.05 10.46
N ARG A 94 40.52 4.22 9.46
CA ARG A 94 41.10 4.27 8.13
C ARG A 94 40.40 5.25 7.16
N TYR A 95 39.29 5.83 7.60
CA TYR A 95 38.50 6.77 6.80
C TYR A 95 38.75 8.21 7.25
N ALA A 96 38.80 9.14 6.30
CA ALA A 96 38.89 10.57 6.63
C ALA A 96 37.64 11.04 7.39
N LYS A 97 37.79 11.93 8.33
CA LYS A 97 36.67 12.45 9.13
C LYS A 97 35.57 13.07 8.25
N THR A 98 35.96 13.82 7.23
CA THR A 98 35.03 14.44 6.24
C THR A 98 34.19 13.43 5.49
N GLU A 99 34.74 12.24 5.17
CA GLU A 99 34.01 11.15 4.54
C GLU A 99 33.01 10.50 5.53
N LEU A 100 33.40 10.37 6.79
CA LEU A 100 32.55 9.81 7.84
C LEU A 100 31.37 10.70 8.21
N ASP A 101 31.44 12.00 8.01
CA ASP A 101 30.34 12.94 8.23
C ASP A 101 29.16 12.69 7.25
N ASN A 102 29.46 12.12 6.07
CA ASN A 102 28.49 11.71 5.05
C ASN A 102 28.03 10.24 5.18
N ALA A 103 28.58 9.47 6.12
CA ALA A 103 28.28 8.06 6.33
C ALA A 103 26.95 7.88 7.08
N LYS A 104 25.84 8.28 6.47
CA LYS A 104 24.48 8.23 7.02
C LYS A 104 23.54 7.51 6.05
N LEU A 105 22.54 6.83 6.60
CA LEU A 105 21.41 6.37 5.79
C LEU A 105 20.67 7.60 5.26
N HIS A 106 20.24 7.52 4.01
CA HIS A 106 19.31 8.49 3.45
C HIS A 106 17.89 8.10 3.88
N THR A 107 17.42 8.73 4.97
CA THR A 107 16.12 8.42 5.58
C THR A 107 15.03 9.34 5.05
N LEU A 108 13.81 8.81 4.98
CA LEU A 108 12.60 9.56 4.66
C LEU A 108 12.01 10.22 5.91
N GLN A 109 11.21 11.26 5.72
CA GLN A 109 10.36 11.80 6.79
C GLN A 109 9.25 10.78 7.09
N LEU A 110 8.94 10.58 8.37
CA LEU A 110 7.94 9.63 8.84
C LEU A 110 6.85 10.34 9.62
N ASP A 111 5.63 9.88 9.46
CA ASP A 111 4.49 10.27 10.28
C ASP A 111 3.53 9.08 10.47
N TRP A 112 2.62 9.17 11.43
CA TRP A 112 1.77 8.06 11.84
C TRP A 112 0.28 8.44 11.86
N CYS A 113 -0.54 7.54 11.33
CA CYS A 113 -1.98 7.50 11.60
C CYS A 113 -2.27 6.24 12.41
N ALA A 114 -2.44 6.36 13.72
CA ALA A 114 -2.41 5.25 14.68
C ALA A 114 -1.16 4.36 14.47
N ASP A 115 -1.30 3.08 14.07
CA ASP A 115 -0.18 2.19 13.77
C ASP A 115 0.15 2.06 12.27
N PHE A 116 -0.47 2.85 11.41
CA PHE A 116 -0.06 2.99 10.03
C PHE A 116 1.10 3.98 9.90
N LEU A 117 2.21 3.50 9.34
CA LEU A 117 3.39 4.29 9.04
C LEU A 117 3.30 4.90 7.65
N PHE A 118 3.44 6.22 7.60
CA PHE A 118 3.57 6.99 6.37
C PHE A 118 4.99 7.53 6.22
N ALA A 119 5.43 7.69 4.97
CA ALA A 119 6.69 8.34 4.66
C ALA A 119 6.57 9.26 3.45
N ALA A 120 7.42 10.29 3.44
CA ALA A 120 7.59 11.19 2.29
C ALA A 120 9.01 11.74 2.26
N PRO A 121 9.62 11.98 1.07
CA PRO A 121 10.89 12.69 0.95
C PRO A 121 10.80 14.16 1.36
N ALA A 122 9.80 14.90 0.86
CA ALA A 122 9.62 16.34 1.08
C ALA A 122 8.13 16.73 1.02
N PRO A 123 7.31 16.33 2.01
CA PRO A 123 5.87 16.52 1.97
C PRO A 123 5.48 18.00 1.90
N ARG A 124 4.47 18.33 1.08
CA ARG A 124 3.95 19.69 0.89
C ARG A 124 2.96 20.13 1.98
N MET A 125 2.45 19.16 2.74
CA MET A 125 1.45 19.35 3.79
C MET A 125 1.66 18.33 4.90
N THR A 126 1.01 18.52 6.04
CA THR A 126 1.01 17.52 7.11
C THR A 126 0.21 16.29 6.70
N LEU A 127 0.44 15.16 7.39
CA LEU A 127 -0.31 13.93 7.15
C LEU A 127 -1.81 14.14 7.45
N ASP A 128 -2.13 14.87 8.52
CA ASP A 128 -3.51 15.20 8.90
C ASP A 128 -4.23 16.00 7.81
N GLU A 129 -3.57 17.01 7.22
CA GLU A 129 -4.12 17.77 6.10
C GLU A 129 -4.33 16.90 4.85
N GLN A 130 -3.43 15.95 4.57
CA GLN A 130 -3.57 15.05 3.44
C GLN A 130 -4.73 14.06 3.62
N LEU A 131 -4.87 13.49 4.81
CA LEU A 131 -5.92 12.50 5.09
C LEU A 131 -7.29 13.16 5.33
N GLY A 132 -7.33 14.38 5.89
CA GLY A 132 -8.57 15.07 6.23
C GLY A 132 -9.48 14.17 7.08
N ASP A 133 -10.78 14.18 6.81
CA ASP A 133 -11.77 13.39 7.57
C ASP A 133 -11.54 11.87 7.50
N THR A 134 -10.74 11.39 6.52
CA THR A 134 -10.39 9.96 6.43
C THR A 134 -9.41 9.52 7.52
N TYR A 135 -8.73 10.47 8.20
CA TYR A 135 -7.78 10.16 9.28
C TYR A 135 -8.43 9.32 10.39
N GLY A 136 -9.60 9.72 10.88
CA GLY A 136 -10.31 9.01 11.94
C GLY A 136 -10.70 7.57 11.52
N LEU A 137 -11.23 7.42 10.31
CA LEU A 137 -11.57 6.09 9.78
C LEU A 137 -10.34 5.19 9.62
N LEU A 138 -9.24 5.74 9.14
CA LEU A 138 -8.00 4.98 8.97
C LEU A 138 -7.41 4.57 10.33
N ALA A 139 -7.50 5.43 11.34
CA ALA A 139 -7.09 5.10 12.72
C ALA A 139 -7.95 3.97 13.30
N ASP A 140 -9.27 4.00 13.11
CA ASP A 140 -10.19 2.93 13.54
C ASP A 140 -9.85 1.59 12.85
N ILE A 141 -9.54 1.62 11.56
CA ILE A 141 -9.07 0.45 10.81
C ILE A 141 -7.76 -0.09 11.40
N SER A 142 -6.83 0.80 11.74
CA SER A 142 -5.53 0.42 12.31
C SER A 142 -5.68 -0.39 13.59
N PHE A 143 -6.58 0.00 14.49
CA PHE A 143 -6.81 -0.72 15.74
C PHE A 143 -7.37 -2.15 15.56
N ASN A 144 -7.95 -2.42 14.41
CA ASN A 144 -8.43 -3.76 14.08
C ASN A 144 -7.33 -4.71 13.58
N ILE A 145 -6.15 -4.21 13.20
CA ILE A 145 -5.12 -5.01 12.52
C ILE A 145 -4.14 -5.62 13.52
N ALA A 146 -3.92 -6.93 13.42
CA ALA A 146 -3.02 -7.68 14.31
C ALA A 146 -1.82 -8.33 13.61
N GLY A 147 -1.74 -8.29 12.28
CA GLY A 147 -0.63 -8.89 11.54
C GLY A 147 -0.90 -8.98 10.05
N ARG A 148 -0.10 -9.77 9.37
CA ARG A 148 -0.16 -9.98 7.92
C ARG A 148 -0.12 -11.46 7.59
N SER A 149 -0.94 -11.92 6.65
CA SER A 149 -0.97 -13.32 6.19
C SER A 149 -0.45 -13.49 4.76
N ASP A 150 -0.37 -12.43 3.96
CA ASP A 150 0.09 -12.53 2.58
C ASP A 150 0.88 -11.29 2.13
N VAL A 151 1.86 -11.53 1.24
CA VAL A 151 2.61 -10.50 0.50
C VAL A 151 2.68 -10.92 -0.95
N ASN A 152 2.25 -10.05 -1.84
CA ASN A 152 2.31 -10.26 -3.27
C ASN A 152 2.88 -9.01 -3.95
N ALA A 153 3.84 -9.19 -4.87
CA ALA A 153 4.45 -8.10 -5.61
C ALA A 153 4.82 -8.57 -7.01
N TYR A 154 4.44 -7.79 -8.02
CA TYR A 154 4.76 -8.07 -9.42
C TYR A 154 4.61 -6.82 -10.29
N ILE A 155 4.99 -6.92 -11.55
CA ILE A 155 4.88 -5.82 -12.51
C ILE A 155 3.57 -5.94 -13.26
N TYR A 156 2.70 -4.92 -13.13
CA TYR A 156 1.61 -4.71 -14.07
C TYR A 156 2.17 -4.12 -15.37
N GLU A 157 1.83 -4.74 -16.50
CA GLU A 157 2.16 -4.25 -17.84
C GLU A 157 1.12 -3.20 -18.28
N CYS A 158 0.98 -2.14 -17.50
CA CYS A 158 0.01 -1.06 -17.67
C CYS A 158 0.55 0.24 -17.05
N ASP A 159 0.06 1.38 -17.53
CA ASP A 159 0.29 2.67 -16.86
C ASP A 159 -0.36 2.68 -15.47
N TRP A 160 0.35 3.16 -14.47
CA TRP A 160 -0.11 3.15 -13.08
C TRP A 160 -1.43 3.91 -12.87
N ARG A 161 -1.68 4.96 -13.65
CA ARG A 161 -2.95 5.71 -13.60
C ARG A 161 -4.13 4.82 -13.99
N LEU A 162 -3.97 4.07 -15.07
CA LEU A 162 -5.01 3.17 -15.58
C LEU A 162 -5.19 1.94 -14.70
N ALA A 163 -4.11 1.39 -14.14
CA ALA A 163 -4.18 0.31 -13.18
C ALA A 163 -4.92 0.74 -11.89
N LEU A 164 -4.68 1.99 -11.44
CA LEU A 164 -5.37 2.56 -10.30
C LEU A 164 -6.83 2.89 -10.63
N GLU A 165 -7.12 3.48 -11.80
CA GLU A 165 -8.49 3.75 -12.24
C GLU A 165 -9.33 2.47 -12.26
N ASN A 166 -8.76 1.34 -12.73
CA ASN A 166 -9.43 0.04 -12.67
C ASN A 166 -9.80 -0.35 -11.22
N ALA A 167 -8.93 -0.12 -10.25
CA ALA A 167 -9.20 -0.44 -8.84
C ALA A 167 -10.18 0.54 -8.16
N LEU A 168 -10.44 1.72 -8.75
CA LEU A 168 -11.27 2.75 -8.14
C LEU A 168 -12.77 2.60 -8.41
N GLU A 169 -13.20 1.79 -9.39
CA GLU A 169 -14.61 1.68 -9.79
C GLU A 169 -15.09 0.22 -9.70
N PRO A 170 -16.39 -0.03 -9.41
CA PRO A 170 -16.93 -1.37 -9.32
C PRO A 170 -17.57 -1.89 -10.62
N LEU A 171 -17.66 -1.08 -11.69
CA LEU A 171 -18.43 -1.43 -12.90
C LEU A 171 -17.84 -2.59 -13.69
N HIS A 172 -16.50 -2.77 -13.64
CA HIS A 172 -15.83 -3.89 -14.29
C HIS A 172 -16.07 -5.22 -13.56
N VAL A 173 -16.43 -5.19 -12.28
CA VAL A 173 -16.51 -6.38 -11.41
C VAL A 173 -17.34 -7.51 -12.00
N PRO A 174 -18.56 -7.32 -12.54
CA PRO A 174 -19.36 -8.40 -13.12
C PRO A 174 -18.75 -9.04 -14.37
N PHE A 175 -17.88 -8.33 -15.07
CA PHE A 175 -17.29 -8.74 -16.34
C PHE A 175 -15.89 -9.33 -16.19
N VAL A 176 -15.10 -8.80 -15.26
CA VAL A 176 -13.70 -9.18 -15.04
C VAL A 176 -13.58 -10.24 -13.95
N HIS A 177 -14.45 -10.17 -12.93
CA HIS A 177 -14.40 -10.99 -11.72
C HIS A 177 -15.63 -11.90 -11.52
N PRO A 178 -16.16 -12.59 -12.55
CA PRO A 178 -17.43 -13.30 -12.45
C PRO A 178 -17.42 -14.44 -11.42
N GLU A 179 -16.25 -15.05 -11.17
CA GLU A 179 -16.07 -16.18 -10.26
C GLU A 179 -15.29 -15.79 -8.97
N SER A 180 -15.11 -14.48 -8.73
CA SER A 180 -14.40 -13.96 -7.57
C SER A 180 -15.18 -12.82 -6.90
N LEU A 181 -14.84 -11.58 -7.14
CA LEU A 181 -15.42 -10.43 -6.45
C LEU A 181 -16.91 -10.22 -6.74
N ALA A 182 -17.40 -10.60 -7.93
CA ALA A 182 -18.81 -10.53 -8.29
C ALA A 182 -19.72 -11.38 -7.41
N GLU A 183 -19.20 -12.44 -6.78
CA GLU A 183 -19.95 -13.25 -5.82
C GLU A 183 -20.44 -12.45 -4.60
N LEU A 184 -19.80 -11.33 -4.27
CA LEU A 184 -20.26 -10.46 -3.19
C LEU A 184 -21.57 -9.76 -3.51
N GLN A 185 -21.92 -9.61 -4.81
CA GLN A 185 -23.10 -8.89 -5.28
C GLN A 185 -23.20 -7.52 -4.59
N LEU A 186 -22.15 -6.71 -4.74
CA LEU A 186 -22.09 -5.40 -4.11
C LEU A 186 -23.27 -4.54 -4.59
N GLY A 187 -24.01 -4.00 -3.64
CA GLY A 187 -25.14 -3.09 -3.90
C GLY A 187 -24.66 -1.69 -4.32
N ASP A 188 -25.61 -0.80 -4.50
CA ASP A 188 -25.33 0.62 -4.68
C ASP A 188 -24.53 1.11 -3.48
N GLY A 189 -23.36 1.66 -3.75
CA GLY A 189 -22.45 2.16 -2.71
C GLY A 189 -22.62 3.66 -2.49
N SER A 190 -22.00 4.17 -1.44
CA SER A 190 -21.85 5.60 -1.20
C SER A 190 -20.39 6.01 -1.25
N ASN A 191 -20.13 7.17 -1.86
CA ASN A 191 -18.82 7.79 -1.90
C ASN A 191 -18.72 8.90 -0.85
N HIS A 192 -17.55 9.00 -0.23
CA HIS A 192 -17.12 10.15 0.56
C HIS A 192 -15.77 10.63 0.06
N PHE A 193 -15.61 11.93 -0.13
CA PHE A 193 -14.41 12.53 -0.71
C PHE A 193 -13.82 13.58 0.25
N THR A 194 -12.50 13.56 0.38
CA THR A 194 -11.71 14.68 0.89
C THR A 194 -10.87 15.25 -0.28
N PRO A 195 -10.09 16.31 -0.11
CA PRO A 195 -9.24 16.79 -1.20
C PRO A 195 -8.29 15.75 -1.79
N TRP A 196 -7.81 14.76 -0.98
CA TRP A 196 -6.78 13.79 -1.38
C TRP A 196 -7.13 12.33 -1.09
N THR A 197 -8.33 12.05 -0.61
CA THR A 197 -8.77 10.68 -0.33
C THR A 197 -10.19 10.44 -0.81
N SER A 198 -10.54 9.19 -1.02
CA SER A 198 -11.94 8.80 -1.23
C SER A 198 -12.25 7.49 -0.53
N VAL A 199 -13.45 7.37 -0.04
CA VAL A 199 -13.99 6.17 0.60
C VAL A 199 -15.24 5.74 -0.14
N TRP A 200 -15.33 4.48 -0.51
CA TRP A 200 -16.54 3.87 -1.03
C TRP A 200 -16.97 2.73 -0.11
N GLN A 201 -18.26 2.67 0.18
CA GLN A 201 -18.86 1.68 1.07
C GLN A 201 -20.11 1.11 0.42
N ALA A 202 -20.26 -0.22 0.43
CA ALA A 202 -21.43 -0.91 -0.09
C ALA A 202 -21.80 -2.12 0.77
N GLU A 203 -23.10 -2.41 0.84
CA GLU A 203 -23.59 -3.64 1.44
C GLU A 203 -23.40 -4.82 0.50
N LEU A 204 -23.30 -6.04 1.07
CA LEU A 204 -23.30 -7.26 0.28
C LEU A 204 -24.75 -7.67 -0.09
N GLY A 205 -25.06 -7.73 -1.37
CA GLY A 205 -26.33 -8.25 -1.88
C GLY A 205 -26.46 -9.77 -1.76
N ASN A 206 -25.33 -10.49 -1.71
CA ASN A 206 -25.34 -11.94 -1.48
C ASN A 206 -25.70 -12.26 -0.01
N ALA A 207 -27.00 -12.42 0.27
CA ALA A 207 -27.50 -12.65 1.61
C ALA A 207 -26.95 -13.93 2.29
N PRO A 208 -26.80 -15.08 1.61
CA PRO A 208 -26.12 -16.26 2.15
C PRO A 208 -24.68 -15.97 2.60
N MET A 209 -23.91 -15.26 1.77
CA MET A 209 -22.53 -14.89 2.07
C MET A 209 -22.48 -13.93 3.29
N ALA A 210 -23.30 -12.88 3.29
CA ALA A 210 -23.41 -11.95 4.40
C ALA A 210 -23.77 -12.66 5.71
N LYS A 211 -24.71 -13.61 5.69
CA LYS A 211 -25.05 -14.45 6.84
C LYS A 211 -23.87 -15.28 7.34
N LYS A 212 -23.13 -15.91 6.42
CA LYS A 212 -21.92 -16.67 6.76
C LYS A 212 -20.85 -15.77 7.41
N LEU A 213 -20.57 -14.60 6.86
CA LEU A 213 -19.62 -13.64 7.42
C LEU A 213 -20.05 -13.17 8.80
N ARG A 214 -21.32 -12.81 9.02
CA ARG A 214 -21.82 -12.45 10.36
C ARG A 214 -21.67 -13.60 11.37
N SER A 215 -21.82 -14.85 10.97
CA SER A 215 -21.71 -16.00 11.88
C SER A 215 -20.32 -16.18 12.49
N ILE A 216 -19.28 -15.72 11.80
CA ILE A 216 -17.87 -15.80 12.25
C ILE A 216 -17.43 -14.55 13.02
N LYS A 217 -18.24 -13.48 13.09
CA LYS A 217 -17.93 -12.23 13.81
C LYS A 217 -17.39 -12.47 15.22
N ARG A 218 -17.99 -13.39 15.96
CA ARG A 218 -17.60 -13.77 17.33
C ARG A 218 -16.16 -14.32 17.47
N LEU A 219 -15.53 -14.70 16.33
CA LEU A 219 -14.16 -15.24 16.32
C LEU A 219 -13.12 -14.12 16.25
N PHE A 220 -13.55 -12.91 15.87
CA PHE A 220 -12.71 -11.73 15.77
C PHE A 220 -12.84 -10.86 17.02
N GLN A 221 -11.82 -10.02 17.22
CA GLN A 221 -11.74 -9.01 18.27
C GLN A 221 -11.49 -7.66 17.60
N LEU A 222 -12.55 -7.08 17.03
CA LEU A 222 -12.49 -5.83 16.29
C LEU A 222 -13.09 -4.70 17.12
N ASP A 223 -12.42 -3.54 17.18
CA ASP A 223 -12.91 -2.38 17.91
C ASP A 223 -14.02 -1.68 17.11
N GLN A 224 -13.81 -1.50 15.81
CA GLN A 224 -14.80 -0.94 14.89
C GLN A 224 -14.97 -1.88 13.69
N GLN A 225 -16.20 -2.15 13.29
CA GLN A 225 -16.50 -3.04 12.18
C GLN A 225 -17.51 -2.42 11.23
N TYR A 226 -17.14 -2.40 9.94
CA TYR A 226 -18.09 -2.15 8.87
C TYR A 226 -18.60 -3.49 8.32
N GLU A 227 -19.91 -3.75 8.40
CA GLU A 227 -20.53 -5.01 7.93
C GLU A 227 -20.91 -4.94 6.43
N GLY A 228 -19.94 -4.67 5.59
CA GLY A 228 -20.07 -4.53 4.15
C GLY A 228 -18.71 -4.61 3.47
N TYR A 229 -18.63 -4.15 2.25
CA TYR A 229 -17.38 -3.92 1.52
C TYR A 229 -17.00 -2.44 1.61
N GLN A 230 -15.76 -2.18 1.96
CA GLN A 230 -15.20 -0.83 2.08
C GLN A 230 -13.90 -0.73 1.27
N SER A 231 -13.76 0.37 0.51
CA SER A 231 -12.58 0.67 -0.29
C SER A 231 -12.16 2.11 -0.06
N LEU A 232 -10.97 2.30 0.50
CA LEU A 232 -10.33 3.60 0.72
C LEU A 232 -9.28 3.81 -0.36
N TYR A 233 -9.28 4.98 -0.95
CA TYR A 233 -8.19 5.47 -1.78
C TYR A 233 -7.43 6.57 -1.03
N LEU A 234 -6.12 6.40 -0.93
CA LEU A 234 -5.18 7.33 -0.32
C LEU A 234 -4.22 7.83 -1.41
N PHE A 235 -4.42 9.08 -1.82
CA PHE A 235 -3.59 9.68 -2.88
C PHE A 235 -2.10 9.69 -2.47
N PRO A 236 -1.16 9.42 -3.41
CA PRO A 236 -1.41 9.20 -4.84
C PRO A 236 -1.51 7.73 -5.27
N PHE A 237 -0.96 6.75 -4.55
CA PHE A 237 -0.68 5.42 -5.10
C PHE A 237 -1.29 4.25 -4.30
N THR A 238 -2.13 4.51 -3.32
CA THR A 238 -2.51 3.49 -2.34
C THR A 238 -4.01 3.25 -2.29
N MET A 239 -4.39 1.96 -2.27
CA MET A 239 -5.74 1.51 -1.98
C MET A 239 -5.72 0.62 -0.73
N LEU A 240 -6.78 0.69 0.07
CA LEU A 240 -7.03 -0.20 1.19
C LEU A 240 -8.48 -0.67 1.13
N SER A 241 -8.72 -1.96 0.94
CA SER A 241 -10.06 -2.51 0.85
C SER A 241 -10.30 -3.62 1.86
N SER A 242 -11.55 -3.81 2.27
CA SER A 242 -11.93 -4.81 3.24
C SER A 242 -13.37 -5.30 3.03
N THR A 243 -13.60 -6.57 3.34
CA THR A 243 -14.93 -7.14 3.47
C THR A 243 -15.15 -7.50 4.93
N TYR A 244 -16.17 -6.90 5.57
CA TYR A 244 -16.53 -7.11 6.98
C TYR A 244 -15.42 -6.78 7.98
N SER A 245 -14.41 -6.01 7.62
CA SER A 245 -13.26 -5.66 8.47
C SER A 245 -12.46 -6.87 9.00
N TYR A 246 -12.63 -8.06 8.42
CA TYR A 246 -11.93 -9.28 8.88
C TYR A 246 -10.51 -9.39 8.34
N SER A 247 -10.28 -8.80 7.19
CA SER A 247 -8.96 -8.62 6.60
C SER A 247 -8.96 -7.38 5.71
N TYR A 248 -7.79 -6.81 5.51
CA TYR A 248 -7.59 -5.59 4.75
C TYR A 248 -6.56 -5.83 3.66
N SER A 249 -6.94 -5.62 2.40
CA SER A 249 -6.05 -5.65 1.26
C SER A 249 -5.41 -4.28 1.08
N LEU A 250 -4.15 -4.14 1.48
CA LEU A 250 -3.35 -2.93 1.26
C LEU A 250 -2.62 -3.07 -0.08
N GLN A 251 -2.91 -2.18 -1.01
CA GLN A 251 -2.44 -2.22 -2.39
C GLN A 251 -1.67 -0.95 -2.73
N HIS A 252 -0.54 -1.11 -3.42
CA HIS A 252 0.24 0.00 -3.95
C HIS A 252 0.40 -0.12 -5.46
N PHE A 253 0.24 1.01 -6.15
CA PHE A 253 0.38 1.14 -7.60
C PHE A 253 1.51 2.12 -7.92
N PHE A 254 2.73 1.76 -7.56
CA PHE A 254 3.87 2.66 -7.75
C PHE A 254 4.29 2.73 -9.21
N PRO A 255 4.46 3.95 -9.76
CA PRO A 255 5.03 4.12 -11.09
C PRO A 255 6.39 3.45 -11.21
N SER A 256 6.65 2.77 -12.32
CA SER A 256 7.98 2.27 -12.66
C SER A 256 8.81 3.34 -13.35
N ALA A 257 10.13 3.25 -13.26
CA ALA A 257 11.04 4.03 -14.10
C ALA A 257 10.89 3.69 -15.60
N GLN A 258 10.31 2.54 -15.93
CA GLN A 258 10.00 2.15 -17.31
C GLN A 258 8.56 2.56 -17.64
N PRO A 259 8.32 3.27 -18.75
CA PRO A 259 6.98 3.61 -19.21
C PRO A 259 6.11 2.34 -19.35
N TRP A 260 4.80 2.49 -19.11
CA TRP A 260 3.85 1.40 -19.27
C TRP A 260 4.08 0.20 -18.36
N ARG A 261 4.66 0.45 -17.18
CA ARG A 261 4.85 -0.53 -16.12
C ARG A 261 4.53 0.07 -14.78
N THR A 262 3.87 -0.72 -13.94
CA THR A 262 3.52 -0.36 -12.56
C THR A 262 4.10 -1.40 -11.62
N HIS A 263 4.83 -0.97 -10.60
CA HIS A 263 5.19 -1.84 -9.49
C HIS A 263 3.97 -1.97 -8.60
N PHE A 264 3.27 -3.08 -8.79
CA PHE A 264 2.13 -3.44 -7.97
C PHE A 264 2.58 -4.28 -6.78
N SER A 265 2.09 -3.94 -5.60
CA SER A 265 2.18 -4.81 -4.44
C SER A 265 0.87 -4.84 -3.68
N SER A 266 0.55 -6.00 -3.11
CA SER A 266 -0.56 -6.14 -2.18
C SER A 266 -0.13 -6.90 -0.94
N ARG A 267 -0.67 -6.50 0.19
CA ARG A 267 -0.51 -7.21 1.45
C ARG A 267 -1.87 -7.43 2.09
N LEU A 268 -2.10 -8.65 2.56
CA LEU A 268 -3.31 -8.97 3.31
C LEU A 268 -3.03 -8.82 4.79
N LEU A 269 -3.56 -7.75 5.38
CA LEU A 269 -3.49 -7.46 6.80
C LEU A 269 -4.67 -8.15 7.48
N ASN A 270 -4.42 -8.86 8.57
CA ASN A 270 -5.44 -9.63 9.26
C ASN A 270 -6.08 -8.82 10.39
N GLY A 271 -7.40 -8.88 10.46
CA GLY A 271 -8.13 -8.40 11.64
C GLY A 271 -7.74 -9.18 12.89
N ALA A 272 -7.75 -8.51 14.03
CA ALA A 272 -7.48 -9.12 15.33
C ALA A 272 -8.49 -10.26 15.61
N VAL A 273 -7.98 -11.38 16.11
CA VAL A 273 -8.78 -12.57 16.38
C VAL A 273 -8.70 -12.94 17.87
N ASN A 274 -9.77 -13.55 18.38
CA ASN A 274 -9.69 -14.16 19.69
C ASN A 274 -8.59 -15.24 19.70
N PRO A 275 -7.67 -15.28 20.67
CA PRO A 275 -6.56 -16.23 20.67
C PRO A 275 -6.99 -17.69 20.53
N SER A 276 -8.13 -18.07 21.11
CA SER A 276 -8.72 -19.41 20.97
C SER A 276 -9.26 -19.74 19.57
N SER A 277 -9.43 -18.72 18.71
CA SER A 277 -10.01 -18.85 17.37
C SER A 277 -8.95 -18.81 16.26
N ALA A 278 -7.71 -18.48 16.57
CA ALA A 278 -6.66 -18.25 15.58
C ALA A 278 -6.46 -19.44 14.62
N ALA A 279 -6.37 -20.66 15.16
CA ALA A 279 -6.21 -21.87 14.36
C ALA A 279 -7.44 -22.14 13.45
N ALA A 280 -8.65 -21.84 13.92
CA ALA A 280 -9.88 -22.03 13.14
C ALA A 280 -10.01 -21.02 11.99
N LEU A 281 -9.40 -19.84 12.09
CA LEU A 281 -9.44 -18.78 11.09
C LEU A 281 -8.29 -18.84 10.08
N GLN A 282 -7.30 -19.71 10.28
CA GLN A 282 -6.19 -19.84 9.32
C GLN A 282 -6.69 -20.10 7.90
N GLY A 283 -7.60 -21.07 7.73
CA GLY A 283 -8.20 -21.38 6.43
C GLY A 283 -9.01 -20.22 5.83
N PHE A 284 -9.58 -19.35 6.66
CA PHE A 284 -10.25 -18.13 6.21
C PHE A 284 -9.23 -17.14 5.62
N PHE A 285 -8.14 -16.85 6.32
CA PHE A 285 -7.09 -15.95 5.81
C PHE A 285 -6.39 -16.51 4.57
N ASP A 286 -6.10 -17.82 4.54
CA ASP A 286 -5.54 -18.47 3.35
C ASP A 286 -6.47 -18.37 2.13
N SER A 287 -7.79 -18.50 2.36
CA SER A 287 -8.79 -18.33 1.30
C SER A 287 -8.86 -16.87 0.82
N SER A 288 -8.82 -15.92 1.75
CA SER A 288 -8.80 -14.49 1.43
C SER A 288 -7.56 -14.11 0.64
N ALA A 289 -6.39 -14.65 0.99
CA ALA A 289 -5.15 -14.43 0.25
C ALA A 289 -5.24 -14.96 -1.18
N ARG A 290 -5.74 -16.18 -1.37
CA ARG A 290 -5.95 -16.75 -2.72
C ARG A 290 -6.94 -15.92 -3.54
N MET A 291 -8.04 -15.50 -2.94
CA MET A 291 -9.04 -14.65 -3.62
C MET A 291 -8.42 -13.31 -4.07
N ASN A 292 -7.68 -12.64 -3.18
CA ASN A 292 -6.99 -11.40 -3.54
C ASN A 292 -6.04 -11.59 -4.73
N ARG A 293 -5.23 -12.65 -4.72
CA ARG A 293 -4.30 -12.93 -5.83
C ARG A 293 -5.04 -13.17 -7.14
N GLN A 294 -6.13 -13.93 -7.10
CA GLN A 294 -6.98 -14.18 -8.26
C GLN A 294 -7.54 -12.88 -8.84
N VAL A 295 -8.13 -12.02 -7.99
CA VAL A 295 -8.68 -10.72 -8.40
C VAL A 295 -7.59 -9.87 -9.08
N PHE A 296 -6.39 -9.79 -8.52
CA PHE A 296 -5.31 -9.00 -9.12
C PHE A 296 -4.75 -9.58 -10.42
N GLU A 297 -4.76 -10.89 -10.59
CA GLU A 297 -4.41 -11.54 -11.86
C GLU A 297 -5.45 -11.23 -12.94
N GLU A 298 -6.74 -11.26 -12.60
CA GLU A 298 -7.86 -10.88 -13.46
C GLU A 298 -7.78 -9.41 -13.88
N ASP A 299 -7.52 -8.49 -12.91
CA ASP A 299 -7.30 -7.07 -13.16
C ASP A 299 -6.09 -6.82 -14.06
N HIS A 300 -4.98 -7.50 -13.80
CA HIS A 300 -3.79 -7.37 -14.63
C HIS A 300 -4.06 -7.84 -16.07
N ALA A 301 -4.79 -8.94 -16.22
CA ALA A 301 -5.12 -9.48 -17.54
C ALA A 301 -5.93 -8.48 -18.39
N ILE A 302 -6.85 -7.72 -17.80
CA ILE A 302 -7.61 -6.69 -18.53
C ILE A 302 -6.79 -5.42 -18.73
N CYS A 303 -6.03 -4.97 -17.73
CA CYS A 303 -5.18 -3.77 -17.81
C CYS A 303 -4.12 -3.89 -18.92
N LYS A 304 -3.56 -5.05 -19.17
CA LYS A 304 -2.62 -5.34 -20.29
C LYS A 304 -3.23 -5.09 -21.68
N ARG A 305 -4.56 -5.08 -21.80
CA ARG A 305 -5.26 -4.89 -23.08
C ARG A 305 -5.57 -3.43 -23.36
N ILE A 306 -5.35 -2.53 -22.41
CA ILE A 306 -5.57 -1.10 -22.60
C ILE A 306 -4.49 -0.53 -23.54
N ALA A 307 -4.86 0.38 -24.43
CA ALA A 307 -3.93 1.01 -25.35
C ALA A 307 -2.88 1.83 -24.58
N LYS A 308 -1.62 1.75 -25.01
CA LYS A 308 -0.48 2.38 -24.30
C LYS A 308 -0.55 3.89 -24.19
N ASP A 309 -1.33 4.55 -25.06
CA ASP A 309 -1.55 5.99 -25.06
C ASP A 309 -2.87 6.40 -24.38
N ALA A 310 -3.62 5.45 -23.80
CA ALA A 310 -4.96 5.71 -23.30
C ALA A 310 -4.99 6.74 -22.16
N ALA A 311 -4.00 6.72 -21.27
CA ALA A 311 -3.91 7.69 -20.17
C ALA A 311 -3.64 9.14 -20.61
N ASP A 312 -3.07 9.33 -21.81
CA ASP A 312 -2.64 10.64 -22.33
C ASP A 312 -3.45 11.11 -23.54
N THR A 313 -4.42 10.28 -24.00
CA THR A 313 -5.20 10.56 -25.20
C THR A 313 -6.64 10.98 -24.86
N PRO A 314 -7.05 12.24 -25.13
CA PRO A 314 -8.39 12.74 -24.76
C PRO A 314 -9.60 11.98 -25.35
N ARG A 315 -9.39 11.20 -26.42
CA ARG A 315 -10.46 10.37 -27.01
C ARG A 315 -10.89 9.18 -26.15
N PHE A 316 -10.11 8.84 -25.13
CA PHE A 316 -10.41 7.79 -24.15
C PHE A 316 -10.82 8.40 -22.81
N GLY A 317 -11.35 7.58 -21.92
CA GLY A 317 -11.63 8.00 -20.54
C GLY A 317 -12.95 8.74 -20.40
N ILE A 318 -13.98 8.37 -21.18
CA ILE A 318 -15.36 8.76 -20.93
C ILE A 318 -15.80 8.07 -19.63
N LEU A 319 -16.28 8.85 -18.68
CA LEU A 319 -16.74 8.36 -17.39
C LEU A 319 -18.26 8.36 -17.30
N SER A 320 -18.82 7.34 -16.67
CA SER A 320 -20.21 7.32 -16.23
C SER A 320 -20.37 8.10 -14.92
N SER A 321 -21.64 8.30 -14.51
CA SER A 321 -21.96 8.89 -13.20
C SER A 321 -21.47 8.05 -12.01
N ASP A 322 -21.23 6.75 -12.21
CA ASP A 322 -20.85 5.83 -11.14
C ASP A 322 -19.32 5.73 -10.97
N GLU A 323 -18.55 6.42 -11.82
CA GLU A 323 -17.09 6.48 -11.79
C GLU A 323 -16.56 7.75 -11.10
N GLU A 324 -17.28 8.26 -10.11
CA GLU A 324 -16.94 9.50 -9.37
C GLU A 324 -15.54 9.44 -8.73
N LYS A 325 -15.09 8.26 -8.27
CA LYS A 325 -13.75 8.09 -7.68
C LYS A 325 -12.65 8.29 -8.72
N ILE A 326 -12.87 7.88 -9.98
CA ILE A 326 -11.94 8.15 -11.08
C ILE A 326 -11.91 9.64 -11.39
N ALA A 327 -13.09 10.29 -11.46
CA ALA A 327 -13.16 11.74 -11.66
C ALA A 327 -12.42 12.50 -10.54
N HIS A 328 -12.62 12.10 -9.30
CA HIS A 328 -11.91 12.65 -8.14
C HIS A 328 -10.39 12.43 -8.24
N PHE A 329 -9.93 11.22 -8.55
CA PHE A 329 -8.51 10.91 -8.75
C PHE A 329 -7.87 11.80 -9.82
N ARG A 330 -8.53 11.97 -10.96
CA ARG A 330 -8.05 12.86 -12.03
C ARG A 330 -7.97 14.32 -11.59
N ALA A 331 -8.95 14.78 -10.79
CA ALA A 331 -8.92 16.10 -10.20
C ALA A 331 -7.74 16.29 -9.22
N CYS A 332 -7.45 15.28 -8.39
CA CYS A 332 -6.27 15.28 -7.51
C CYS A 332 -4.96 15.38 -8.31
N LEU A 333 -4.83 14.64 -9.42
CA LEU A 333 -3.64 14.73 -10.30
C LEU A 333 -3.44 16.13 -10.90
N LEU A 334 -4.53 16.79 -11.28
CA LEU A 334 -4.49 18.18 -11.79
C LEU A 334 -4.08 19.16 -10.69
N ALA A 335 -4.69 19.04 -9.49
CA ALA A 335 -4.37 19.89 -8.35
C ALA A 335 -2.92 19.73 -7.86
N ALA A 336 -2.41 18.50 -7.86
CA ALA A 336 -1.03 18.19 -7.45
C ALA A 336 0.03 18.76 -8.41
N GLY A 337 -0.33 19.02 -9.67
CA GLY A 337 0.55 19.60 -10.69
C GLY A 337 0.63 21.13 -10.69
N GLN A 338 -0.16 21.78 -9.85
CA GLN A 338 -0.16 23.24 -9.66
C GLN A 338 0.77 23.64 -8.51
#